data_5a986dc07b56e03b673b0b64e3446b21
#
_entry.id   5a986dc07b56e03b673b0b64e3446b21
#
_cell.length_a   1.000
_cell.length_b   1.000
_cell.length_c   1.000
_cell.angle_alpha   90.00
_cell.angle_beta   90.00
_cell.angle_gamma   90.00
#
_symmetry.space_group_name_H-M   'P 1'
#
loop_
_entity.id
_entity.type
_entity.pdbx_description
1 polymer ?
#
loop_
_entity_poly.entity_id
_entity_poly.type
_entity_poly.pdbx_seq_one_letter_code
_entity_poly.pdbx_strand_id
1 'polypeptide(L)'
;MKAEDLAKLLGVPLKGDPNCPVSKPLPIKEAGEDDLTFLFDPRYDLPKGVGVLVSTFEPVNCKYKALIVVENRDEALVKVLSLFASEKPRNFAQGIAPDAEIAHSVVVPPYCVIGSRSRIGDNSLIFPFVYIGNNVKVGKNVIIHPMVYIGDDVEIGNNVIIFSGAVIGADGFGFYRTKEGYVKIPQVGGVIIEDDCEIGANVTIDRATMGYTRIRRGTKLDDQVHVAHNVEIGEHTVIAGQTGIAGSTKVGNWVMMGGQVGISDHVEICDNVIILAKTGVSKSILKPGIYMGFRAMERHVAQKVMVLQDRLPEFYERLKKLEEKIERKDT
;
A
#
# COMPACT_ATOMS: atom_id res chain seq x y z
N MET A 1 -16.67 -10.65 18.79
CA MET A 1 -16.33 -12.06 18.50
C MET A 1 -15.14 -12.46 19.40
N LYS A 2 -15.05 -13.71 19.78
CA LYS A 2 -13.96 -14.24 20.61
C LYS A 2 -13.04 -15.14 19.76
N ALA A 3 -11.84 -15.40 20.27
CA ALA A 3 -10.87 -16.29 19.59
C ALA A 3 -11.41 -17.69 19.31
N GLU A 4 -12.24 -18.24 20.21
CA GLU A 4 -12.92 -19.52 20.01
C GLU A 4 -13.86 -19.50 18.79
N ASP A 5 -14.60 -18.42 18.60
CA ASP A 5 -15.51 -18.29 17.45
C ASP A 5 -14.73 -18.24 16.13
N LEU A 6 -13.58 -17.54 16.14
CA LEU A 6 -12.70 -17.45 14.98
C LEU A 6 -12.06 -18.81 14.64
N ALA A 7 -11.62 -19.57 15.65
CA ALA A 7 -11.07 -20.90 15.45
C ALA A 7 -12.12 -21.88 14.88
N LYS A 8 -13.38 -21.81 15.38
CA LYS A 8 -14.51 -22.58 14.82
C LYS A 8 -14.80 -22.22 13.37
N LEU A 9 -14.77 -20.92 13.02
CA LEU A 9 -14.95 -20.44 11.64
C LEU A 9 -13.86 -20.99 10.69
N LEU A 10 -12.63 -21.06 11.18
CA LEU A 10 -11.49 -21.58 10.42
C LEU A 10 -11.41 -23.11 10.40
N GLY A 11 -12.18 -23.80 11.27
CA GLY A 11 -12.22 -25.25 11.35
C GLY A 11 -10.97 -25.88 11.97
N VAL A 12 -10.26 -25.17 12.84
CA VAL A 12 -8.98 -25.57 13.43
C VAL A 12 -8.99 -25.40 14.96
N PRO A 13 -8.15 -26.15 15.70
CA PRO A 13 -8.05 -26.01 17.15
C PRO A 13 -7.44 -24.66 17.56
N LEU A 14 -7.87 -24.18 18.73
CA LEU A 14 -7.35 -23.00 19.40
C LEU A 14 -6.32 -23.42 20.46
N LYS A 15 -5.22 -22.69 20.56
CA LYS A 15 -4.29 -22.72 21.69
C LYS A 15 -4.35 -21.39 22.45
N GLY A 16 -4.42 -21.43 23.77
CA GLY A 16 -4.47 -20.23 24.65
C GLY A 16 -5.88 -19.87 25.10
N ASP A 17 -6.15 -18.58 25.30
CA ASP A 17 -7.39 -18.07 25.89
C ASP A 17 -8.55 -18.07 24.88
N PRO A 18 -9.60 -18.91 25.07
CA PRO A 18 -10.76 -18.94 24.18
C PRO A 18 -11.60 -17.66 24.21
N ASN A 19 -11.52 -16.91 25.30
CA ASN A 19 -12.28 -15.69 25.49
C ASN A 19 -11.55 -14.41 25.01
N CYS A 20 -10.32 -14.56 24.50
CA CYS A 20 -9.59 -13.41 23.96
C CYS A 20 -10.43 -12.68 22.91
N PRO A 21 -10.65 -11.34 23.05
CA PRO A 21 -11.42 -10.59 22.07
C PRO A 21 -10.69 -10.52 20.73
N VAL A 22 -11.47 -10.60 19.64
CA VAL A 22 -10.95 -10.44 18.28
C VAL A 22 -11.23 -9.04 17.81
N SER A 23 -10.19 -8.24 17.72
CA SER A 23 -10.21 -6.86 17.19
C SER A 23 -10.04 -6.81 15.68
N LYS A 24 -10.09 -5.61 15.09
CA LYS A 24 -9.72 -5.37 13.69
C LYS A 24 -8.28 -5.82 13.46
N PRO A 25 -7.98 -6.55 12.37
CA PRO A 25 -6.64 -7.05 12.12
C PRO A 25 -5.66 -5.91 11.79
N LEU A 26 -4.47 -5.99 12.38
CA LEU A 26 -3.36 -5.07 12.14
C LEU A 26 -2.14 -5.79 11.57
N PRO A 27 -1.28 -5.07 10.84
CA PRO A 27 0.03 -5.60 10.46
C PRO A 27 0.83 -6.04 11.67
N ILE A 28 1.61 -7.09 11.56
CA ILE A 28 2.31 -7.72 12.68
C ILE A 28 3.22 -6.75 13.47
N LYS A 29 3.79 -5.75 12.82
CA LYS A 29 4.65 -4.72 13.44
C LYS A 29 3.87 -3.67 14.25
N GLU A 30 2.58 -3.54 13.99
CA GLU A 30 1.68 -2.56 14.62
C GLU A 30 0.77 -3.21 15.69
N ALA A 31 0.63 -4.54 15.65
CA ALA A 31 -0.26 -5.28 16.53
C ALA A 31 0.28 -5.35 17.97
N GLY A 32 -0.61 -5.16 18.94
CA GLY A 32 -0.36 -5.23 20.38
C GLY A 32 -1.16 -6.35 21.05
N GLU A 33 -1.16 -6.34 22.39
CA GLU A 33 -1.72 -7.41 23.23
C GLU A 33 -3.23 -7.64 23.10
N ASP A 34 -3.96 -6.70 22.50
CA ASP A 34 -5.40 -6.81 22.28
C ASP A 34 -5.77 -6.96 20.80
N ASP A 35 -4.78 -7.04 19.92
CA ASP A 35 -5.02 -7.04 18.49
C ASP A 35 -4.97 -8.44 17.85
N LEU A 36 -5.67 -8.56 16.71
CA LEU A 36 -5.56 -9.70 15.80
C LEU A 36 -4.48 -9.40 14.76
N THR A 37 -3.61 -10.37 14.52
CA THR A 37 -2.62 -10.26 13.44
C THR A 37 -2.33 -11.62 12.79
N PHE A 38 -1.57 -11.60 11.70
CA PHE A 38 -1.18 -12.77 10.94
C PHE A 38 0.35 -12.92 10.91
N LEU A 39 0.83 -14.17 11.04
CA LEU A 39 2.22 -14.52 10.87
C LEU A 39 2.35 -15.72 9.94
N PHE A 40 2.74 -15.48 8.69
CA PHE A 40 2.90 -16.50 7.67
C PHE A 40 4.35 -16.71 7.20
N ASP A 41 5.26 -15.87 7.65
CA ASP A 41 6.69 -15.99 7.37
C ASP A 41 7.48 -15.96 8.68
N PRO A 42 8.23 -17.02 9.00
CA PRO A 42 8.97 -17.13 10.25
C PRO A 42 10.14 -16.12 10.37
N ARG A 43 10.49 -15.42 9.29
CA ARG A 43 11.57 -14.42 9.29
C ARG A 43 11.14 -13.07 9.87
N TYR A 44 9.84 -12.83 10.04
CA TYR A 44 9.38 -11.58 10.66
C TYR A 44 9.61 -11.59 12.17
N ASP A 45 10.19 -10.50 12.65
CA ASP A 45 10.28 -10.23 14.09
C ASP A 45 8.87 -10.09 14.69
N LEU A 46 8.66 -10.80 15.78
CA LEU A 46 7.39 -10.81 16.46
C LEU A 46 7.31 -9.65 17.47
N PRO A 47 6.14 -9.00 17.60
CA PRO A 47 5.93 -8.02 18.64
C PRO A 47 6.07 -8.67 20.02
N LYS A 48 6.27 -7.85 21.06
CA LYS A 48 6.47 -8.33 22.44
C LYS A 48 5.27 -9.12 22.99
N GLY A 49 4.09 -8.99 22.37
CA GLY A 49 2.88 -9.73 22.69
C GLY A 49 1.76 -9.32 21.75
N VAL A 50 0.89 -10.27 21.39
CA VAL A 50 -0.32 -10.04 20.58
C VAL A 50 -1.54 -10.67 21.21
N GLY A 51 -2.73 -10.18 20.91
CA GLY A 51 -3.98 -10.75 21.36
C GLY A 51 -4.24 -12.08 20.66
N VAL A 52 -4.68 -12.05 19.42
CA VAL A 52 -4.94 -13.25 18.60
C VAL A 52 -3.96 -13.33 17.46
N LEU A 53 -3.26 -14.44 17.33
CA LEU A 53 -2.32 -14.72 16.26
C LEU A 53 -2.86 -15.83 15.35
N VAL A 54 -2.99 -15.54 14.06
CA VAL A 54 -3.27 -16.55 13.02
C VAL A 54 -1.98 -16.84 12.26
N SER A 55 -1.55 -18.09 12.22
CA SER A 55 -0.26 -18.48 11.65
C SER A 55 -0.37 -19.80 10.89
N THR A 56 0.60 -20.09 10.01
CA THR A 56 0.76 -21.41 9.37
C THR A 56 1.70 -22.35 10.13
N PHE A 57 2.27 -21.88 11.23
CA PHE A 57 3.18 -22.63 12.10
C PHE A 57 3.03 -22.17 13.55
N GLU A 58 3.55 -22.94 14.49
CA GLU A 58 3.63 -22.54 15.88
C GLU A 58 4.93 -21.72 16.11
N PRO A 59 4.82 -20.40 16.40
CA PRO A 59 6.01 -19.58 16.52
C PRO A 59 6.75 -19.85 17.84
N VAL A 60 8.06 -19.92 17.75
CA VAL A 60 8.95 -20.02 18.92
C VAL A 60 9.29 -18.59 19.36
N ASN A 61 9.23 -18.30 20.68
CA ASN A 61 9.53 -16.98 21.27
C ASN A 61 8.52 -15.86 20.97
N CYS A 62 7.27 -16.17 20.65
CA CYS A 62 6.19 -15.19 20.56
C CYS A 62 5.27 -15.29 21.77
N LYS A 63 4.89 -14.15 22.35
CA LYS A 63 3.81 -14.08 23.36
C LYS A 63 2.49 -13.78 22.66
N TYR A 64 1.52 -14.64 22.80
CA TYR A 64 0.15 -14.46 22.31
C TYR A 64 -0.84 -14.86 23.39
N LYS A 65 -2.01 -14.23 23.43
CA LYS A 65 -3.12 -14.67 24.29
C LYS A 65 -3.82 -15.89 23.67
N ALA A 66 -3.99 -15.90 22.35
CA ALA A 66 -4.58 -16.98 21.59
C ALA A 66 -3.84 -17.21 20.27
N LEU A 67 -3.61 -18.47 19.90
CA LEU A 67 -2.99 -18.89 18.65
C LEU A 67 -3.92 -19.82 17.86
N ILE A 68 -4.07 -19.54 16.59
CA ILE A 68 -4.84 -20.33 15.62
C ILE A 68 -3.89 -20.72 14.48
N VAL A 69 -3.58 -22.03 14.38
CA VAL A 69 -2.69 -22.54 13.34
C VAL A 69 -3.52 -23.07 12.19
N VAL A 70 -3.29 -22.53 10.99
CA VAL A 70 -4.03 -22.85 9.76
C VAL A 70 -3.12 -23.48 8.71
N GLU A 71 -3.66 -24.34 7.86
CA GLU A 71 -2.89 -24.98 6.78
C GLU A 71 -2.75 -24.05 5.56
N ASN A 72 -3.83 -23.36 5.19
CA ASN A 72 -3.87 -22.46 4.04
C ASN A 72 -3.99 -20.99 4.49
N ARG A 73 -2.89 -20.25 4.33
CA ARG A 73 -2.81 -18.83 4.72
C ARG A 73 -3.81 -17.97 3.98
N ASP A 74 -3.97 -18.18 2.65
CA ASP A 74 -4.76 -17.29 1.79
C ASP A 74 -6.26 -17.50 2.07
N GLU A 75 -6.69 -18.73 2.28
CA GLU A 75 -8.05 -19.02 2.68
C GLU A 75 -8.38 -18.46 4.06
N ALA A 76 -7.47 -18.62 5.02
CA ALA A 76 -7.63 -18.03 6.36
C ALA A 76 -7.70 -16.50 6.30
N LEU A 77 -6.82 -15.88 5.50
CA LEU A 77 -6.81 -14.44 5.32
C LEU A 77 -8.16 -13.94 4.78
N VAL A 78 -8.69 -14.57 3.72
CA VAL A 78 -9.99 -14.20 3.15
C VAL A 78 -11.11 -14.39 4.16
N LYS A 79 -11.20 -15.52 4.83
CA LYS A 79 -12.27 -15.80 5.82
C LYS A 79 -12.24 -14.78 6.97
N VAL A 80 -11.05 -14.50 7.51
CA VAL A 80 -10.91 -13.56 8.63
C VAL A 80 -11.18 -12.12 8.18
N LEU A 81 -10.58 -11.65 7.09
CA LEU A 81 -10.79 -10.28 6.62
C LEU A 81 -12.23 -10.01 6.19
N SER A 82 -12.94 -11.01 5.67
CA SER A 82 -14.36 -10.87 5.32
C SER A 82 -15.24 -10.50 6.51
N LEU A 83 -14.84 -10.84 7.74
CA LEU A 83 -15.58 -10.45 8.95
C LEU A 83 -15.48 -8.94 9.25
N PHE A 84 -14.45 -8.30 8.75
CA PHE A 84 -14.15 -6.88 8.96
C PHE A 84 -14.41 -6.02 7.72
N ALA A 85 -14.70 -6.65 6.59
CA ALA A 85 -15.11 -5.94 5.40
C ALA A 85 -16.46 -5.24 5.66
N SER A 86 -16.51 -3.93 5.40
CA SER A 86 -17.75 -3.19 5.52
C SER A 86 -18.78 -3.73 4.53
N GLU A 87 -19.99 -4.01 5.00
CA GLU A 87 -21.11 -4.24 4.09
C GLU A 87 -21.32 -2.98 3.26
N LYS A 88 -21.33 -3.13 1.94
CA LYS A 88 -21.62 -2.00 1.06
C LYS A 88 -23.06 -1.55 1.32
N PRO A 89 -23.30 -0.30 1.74
CA PRO A 89 -24.64 0.18 2.03
C PRO A 89 -25.49 0.10 0.76
N ARG A 90 -26.69 -0.44 0.87
CA ARG A 90 -27.66 -0.45 -0.24
C ARG A 90 -28.31 0.92 -0.44
N ASN A 91 -28.23 1.80 0.57
CA ASN A 91 -28.73 3.16 0.53
C ASN A 91 -27.55 4.12 0.59
N PHE A 92 -27.37 4.88 -0.47
CA PHE A 92 -26.40 5.96 -0.51
C PHE A 92 -26.96 7.20 0.19
N ALA A 93 -26.15 7.85 1.02
CA ALA A 93 -26.51 9.15 1.56
C ALA A 93 -26.73 10.15 0.41
N GLN A 94 -27.83 10.88 0.47
CA GLN A 94 -28.03 12.02 -0.44
C GLN A 94 -27.42 13.26 0.22
N GLY A 95 -26.29 13.72 -0.32
CA GLY A 95 -25.60 14.90 0.20
C GLY A 95 -24.78 14.61 1.46
N ILE A 96 -25.00 15.37 2.52
CA ILE A 96 -24.23 15.32 3.77
C ILE A 96 -24.94 14.44 4.78
N ALA A 97 -24.25 13.47 5.35
CA ALA A 97 -24.79 12.63 6.42
C ALA A 97 -25.09 13.46 7.68
N PRO A 98 -26.19 13.17 8.40
CA PRO A 98 -26.61 13.98 9.56
C PRO A 98 -25.62 14.02 10.73
N ASP A 99 -24.76 13.01 10.82
CA ASP A 99 -23.73 12.85 11.85
C ASP A 99 -22.32 13.22 11.36
N ALA A 100 -22.21 13.83 10.19
CA ALA A 100 -20.97 14.43 9.71
C ALA A 100 -20.70 15.76 10.42
N GLU A 101 -19.48 15.97 10.86
CA GLU A 101 -19.00 17.18 11.53
C GLU A 101 -18.23 18.07 10.55
N ILE A 102 -18.82 19.20 10.17
CA ILE A 102 -18.19 20.14 9.21
C ILE A 102 -17.97 21.47 9.93
N ALA A 103 -16.73 21.97 9.90
CA ALA A 103 -16.41 23.26 10.49
C ALA A 103 -17.21 24.41 9.87
N HIS A 104 -17.61 25.41 10.65
CA HIS A 104 -18.44 26.53 10.18
C HIS A 104 -17.83 27.36 9.04
N SER A 105 -16.52 27.34 8.92
CA SER A 105 -15.79 28.02 7.86
C SER A 105 -15.81 27.30 6.50
N VAL A 106 -16.36 26.07 6.46
CA VAL A 106 -16.39 25.24 5.24
C VAL A 106 -17.72 25.35 4.55
N VAL A 107 -17.70 25.69 3.27
CA VAL A 107 -18.88 25.66 2.41
C VAL A 107 -18.84 24.39 1.57
N VAL A 108 -19.88 23.57 1.67
CA VAL A 108 -20.05 22.35 0.85
C VAL A 108 -20.92 22.71 -0.35
N PRO A 109 -20.38 22.70 -1.57
CA PRO A 109 -21.15 23.03 -2.77
C PRO A 109 -22.15 21.90 -3.13
N PRO A 110 -23.12 22.19 -4.03
CA PRO A 110 -24.02 21.15 -4.53
C PRO A 110 -23.29 19.95 -5.15
N TYR A 111 -23.97 18.81 -5.16
CA TYR A 111 -23.50 17.54 -5.75
C TYR A 111 -22.31 16.91 -5.04
N CYS A 112 -22.01 17.31 -3.81
CA CYS A 112 -21.07 16.63 -2.94
C CYS A 112 -21.78 15.58 -2.08
N VAL A 113 -21.06 14.51 -1.76
CA VAL A 113 -21.47 13.50 -0.78
C VAL A 113 -20.46 13.47 0.34
N ILE A 114 -20.93 13.54 1.60
CA ILE A 114 -20.09 13.39 2.80
C ILE A 114 -20.72 12.33 3.68
N GLY A 115 -20.01 11.23 3.88
CA GLY A 115 -20.47 10.07 4.60
C GLY A 115 -20.53 10.26 6.12
N SER A 116 -21.14 9.27 6.77
CA SER A 116 -21.37 9.21 8.21
C SER A 116 -20.08 9.28 9.01
N ARG A 117 -20.09 9.98 10.14
CA ARG A 117 -18.98 10.18 11.08
C ARG A 117 -17.72 10.81 10.47
N SER A 118 -17.85 11.44 9.30
CA SER A 118 -16.73 12.14 8.67
C SER A 118 -16.60 13.55 9.24
N ARG A 119 -15.36 14.03 9.32
CA ARG A 119 -15.01 15.34 9.90
C ARG A 119 -14.19 16.15 8.93
N ILE A 120 -14.55 17.45 8.80
CA ILE A 120 -13.85 18.38 7.92
C ILE A 120 -13.45 19.60 8.73
N GLY A 121 -12.12 19.85 8.79
CA GLY A 121 -11.51 20.92 9.55
C GLY A 121 -11.64 22.30 8.91
N ASP A 122 -11.34 23.33 9.71
CA ASP A 122 -11.50 24.73 9.37
C ASP A 122 -10.78 25.14 8.09
N ASN A 123 -11.37 26.10 7.35
CA ASN A 123 -10.84 26.74 6.16
C ASN A 123 -10.55 25.79 5.00
N SER A 124 -11.09 24.55 5.04
CA SER A 124 -10.96 23.63 3.90
C SER A 124 -11.93 24.02 2.77
N LEU A 125 -11.46 23.87 1.53
CA LEU A 125 -12.23 24.18 0.32
C LEU A 125 -12.61 22.88 -0.37
N ILE A 126 -13.91 22.64 -0.50
CA ILE A 126 -14.46 21.47 -1.21
C ILE A 126 -15.09 21.98 -2.50
N PHE A 127 -14.69 21.40 -3.61
CA PHE A 127 -15.25 21.73 -4.91
C PHE A 127 -16.44 20.81 -5.27
N PRO A 128 -17.27 21.16 -6.27
CA PRO A 128 -18.40 20.32 -6.69
C PRO A 128 -17.98 18.91 -7.12
N PHE A 129 -18.92 17.96 -6.96
CA PHE A 129 -18.76 16.54 -7.34
C PHE A 129 -17.72 15.77 -6.54
N VAL A 130 -17.37 16.23 -5.35
CA VAL A 130 -16.49 15.50 -4.43
C VAL A 130 -17.30 14.44 -3.68
N TYR A 131 -16.76 13.22 -3.60
CA TYR A 131 -17.28 12.15 -2.76
C TYR A 131 -16.33 11.90 -1.59
N ILE A 132 -16.84 11.98 -0.38
CA ILE A 132 -16.16 11.64 0.87
C ILE A 132 -16.95 10.51 1.54
N GLY A 133 -16.31 9.38 1.76
CA GLY A 133 -16.88 8.19 2.40
C GLY A 133 -17.15 8.37 3.88
N ASN A 134 -17.33 7.24 4.60
CA ASN A 134 -17.58 7.21 6.03
C ASN A 134 -16.28 7.23 6.84
N ASN A 135 -16.33 7.75 8.07
CA ASN A 135 -15.18 7.81 9.00
C ASN A 135 -13.96 8.55 8.43
N VAL A 136 -14.15 9.46 7.47
CA VAL A 136 -13.05 10.24 6.88
C VAL A 136 -12.71 11.41 7.79
N LYS A 137 -11.42 11.64 7.98
CA LYS A 137 -10.93 12.82 8.71
C LYS A 137 -10.18 13.71 7.73
N VAL A 138 -10.63 14.95 7.57
CA VAL A 138 -9.97 16.00 6.78
C VAL A 138 -9.50 17.08 7.73
N GLY A 139 -8.24 17.41 7.67
CA GLY A 139 -7.62 18.46 8.48
C GLY A 139 -8.04 19.87 8.07
N LYS A 140 -7.25 20.88 8.48
CA LYS A 140 -7.49 22.30 8.19
C LYS A 140 -6.78 22.73 6.92
N ASN A 141 -7.35 23.76 6.25
CA ASN A 141 -6.77 24.37 5.04
C ASN A 141 -6.56 23.37 3.89
N VAL A 142 -7.37 22.33 3.81
CA VAL A 142 -7.29 21.31 2.75
C VAL A 142 -8.06 21.79 1.52
N ILE A 143 -7.50 21.61 0.33
CA ILE A 143 -8.16 21.93 -0.93
C ILE A 143 -8.47 20.63 -1.68
N ILE A 144 -9.77 20.35 -1.90
CA ILE A 144 -10.24 19.15 -2.59
C ILE A 144 -10.92 19.58 -3.89
N HIS A 145 -10.23 19.38 -5.00
CA HIS A 145 -10.68 19.76 -6.34
C HIS A 145 -11.85 18.89 -6.84
N PRO A 146 -12.55 19.30 -7.93
CA PRO A 146 -13.71 18.57 -8.44
C PRO A 146 -13.42 17.12 -8.79
N MET A 147 -14.45 16.25 -8.63
CA MET A 147 -14.39 14.82 -9.00
C MET A 147 -13.37 14.00 -8.21
N VAL A 148 -12.94 14.45 -7.05
CA VAL A 148 -12.11 13.64 -6.14
C VAL A 148 -13.00 12.63 -5.41
N TYR A 149 -12.53 11.39 -5.34
CA TYR A 149 -13.10 10.31 -4.55
C TYR A 149 -12.22 10.02 -3.34
N ILE A 150 -12.79 10.08 -2.14
CA ILE A 150 -12.16 9.68 -0.88
C ILE A 150 -13.00 8.56 -0.27
N GLY A 151 -12.44 7.37 -0.20
CA GLY A 151 -13.09 6.18 0.37
C GLY A 151 -13.22 6.23 1.88
N ASP A 152 -13.87 5.21 2.46
CA ASP A 152 -14.02 5.08 3.91
C ASP A 152 -12.69 4.93 4.63
N ASP A 153 -12.62 5.35 5.91
CA ASP A 153 -11.45 5.20 6.81
C ASP A 153 -10.17 5.88 6.28
N VAL A 154 -10.30 7.00 5.58
CA VAL A 154 -9.16 7.83 5.12
C VAL A 154 -8.92 8.98 6.07
N GLU A 155 -7.65 9.23 6.39
CA GLU A 155 -7.21 10.38 7.19
C GLU A 155 -6.34 11.31 6.33
N ILE A 156 -6.69 12.59 6.29
CA ILE A 156 -5.97 13.64 5.56
C ILE A 156 -5.57 14.72 6.54
N GLY A 157 -4.29 15.03 6.58
CA GLY A 157 -3.69 16.06 7.42
C GLY A 157 -4.06 17.48 7.01
N ASN A 158 -3.31 18.45 7.52
CA ASN A 158 -3.53 19.87 7.25
C ASN A 158 -2.77 20.34 6.00
N ASN A 159 -3.24 21.40 5.36
CA ASN A 159 -2.61 22.05 4.20
C ASN A 159 -2.39 21.09 3.00
N VAL A 160 -3.22 20.07 2.85
CA VAL A 160 -3.14 19.11 1.74
C VAL A 160 -3.92 19.64 0.53
N ILE A 161 -3.35 19.46 -0.66
CA ILE A 161 -4.03 19.79 -1.93
C ILE A 161 -4.27 18.48 -2.68
N ILE A 162 -5.50 18.24 -3.12
CA ILE A 162 -5.90 17.05 -3.87
C ILE A 162 -6.52 17.50 -5.18
N PHE A 163 -5.86 17.22 -6.30
CA PHE A 163 -6.30 17.60 -7.62
C PHE A 163 -7.37 16.69 -8.21
N SER A 164 -8.04 17.22 -9.24
CA SER A 164 -9.22 16.60 -9.84
C SER A 164 -9.03 15.14 -10.27
N GLY A 165 -10.03 14.32 -10.02
CA GLY A 165 -10.03 12.92 -10.44
C GLY A 165 -9.16 11.99 -9.59
N ALA A 166 -8.50 12.48 -8.55
CA ALA A 166 -7.76 11.62 -7.62
C ALA A 166 -8.70 10.66 -6.90
N VAL A 167 -8.27 9.42 -6.72
CA VAL A 167 -9.00 8.33 -6.05
C VAL A 167 -8.18 7.85 -4.86
N ILE A 168 -8.66 8.11 -3.65
CA ILE A 168 -7.97 7.78 -2.41
C ILE A 168 -8.79 6.75 -1.64
N GLY A 169 -8.19 5.62 -1.28
CA GLY A 169 -8.85 4.57 -0.51
C GLY A 169 -9.66 3.59 -1.35
N ALA A 170 -9.36 3.43 -2.64
CA ALA A 170 -9.84 2.28 -3.42
C ALA A 170 -9.28 0.96 -2.88
N ASP A 171 -9.95 -0.15 -3.16
CA ASP A 171 -9.46 -1.47 -2.79
C ASP A 171 -8.15 -1.79 -3.51
N GLY A 172 -7.15 -2.22 -2.76
CA GLY A 172 -5.90 -2.74 -3.31
C GLY A 172 -6.10 -3.99 -4.16
N PHE A 173 -5.16 -4.25 -5.06
CA PHE A 173 -5.15 -5.40 -5.95
C PHE A 173 -4.65 -6.65 -5.20
N GLY A 174 -5.56 -7.31 -4.48
CA GLY A 174 -5.28 -8.52 -3.70
C GLY A 174 -6.16 -9.69 -4.15
N PHE A 175 -5.54 -10.75 -4.69
CA PHE A 175 -6.23 -11.97 -5.13
C PHE A 175 -5.36 -13.18 -4.84
N TYR A 176 -5.98 -14.32 -4.52
CA TYR A 176 -5.30 -15.61 -4.53
C TYR A 176 -5.92 -16.56 -5.54
N ARG A 177 -5.10 -17.45 -6.08
CA ARG A 177 -5.51 -18.40 -7.10
C ARG A 177 -6.05 -19.67 -6.47
N THR A 178 -7.23 -20.09 -6.90
CA THR A 178 -7.83 -21.40 -6.62
C THR A 178 -7.88 -22.24 -7.89
N LYS A 179 -8.39 -23.46 -7.80
CA LYS A 179 -8.67 -24.31 -8.99
C LYS A 179 -9.78 -23.73 -9.87
N GLU A 180 -10.68 -22.94 -9.29
CA GLU A 180 -11.88 -22.39 -9.94
C GLU A 180 -11.68 -20.96 -10.43
N GLY A 181 -10.55 -20.31 -10.09
CA GLY A 181 -10.25 -18.93 -10.50
C GLY A 181 -9.57 -18.11 -9.41
N TYR A 182 -9.73 -16.79 -9.50
CA TYR A 182 -9.16 -15.86 -8.53
C TYR A 182 -10.22 -15.42 -7.50
N VAL A 183 -9.88 -15.53 -6.23
CA VAL A 183 -10.70 -15.06 -5.11
C VAL A 183 -10.11 -13.76 -4.58
N LYS A 184 -10.94 -12.73 -4.45
CA LYS A 184 -10.53 -11.42 -3.92
C LYS A 184 -10.20 -11.52 -2.43
N ILE A 185 -9.08 -10.93 -2.04
CA ILE A 185 -8.70 -10.71 -0.65
C ILE A 185 -9.33 -9.37 -0.21
N PRO A 186 -10.22 -9.34 0.78
CA PRO A 186 -10.83 -8.10 1.25
C PRO A 186 -9.78 -7.11 1.76
N GLN A 187 -9.99 -5.83 1.44
CA GLN A 187 -9.12 -4.74 1.84
C GLN A 187 -9.80 -3.96 2.96
N VAL A 188 -9.37 -4.15 4.20
CA VAL A 188 -10.04 -3.62 5.39
C VAL A 188 -9.26 -2.50 6.09
N GLY A 189 -8.08 -2.16 5.57
CA GLY A 189 -7.28 -1.05 6.04
C GLY A 189 -7.76 0.31 5.53
N GLY A 190 -6.97 1.34 5.77
CA GLY A 190 -7.25 2.71 5.37
C GLY A 190 -6.08 3.35 4.62
N VAL A 191 -6.15 4.67 4.48
CA VAL A 191 -5.08 5.53 3.95
C VAL A 191 -4.84 6.67 4.91
N ILE A 192 -3.59 7.03 5.13
CA ILE A 192 -3.19 8.24 5.85
C ILE A 192 -2.35 9.11 4.93
N ILE A 193 -2.79 10.35 4.73
CA ILE A 193 -2.03 11.41 4.06
C ILE A 193 -1.71 12.45 5.12
N GLU A 194 -0.44 12.62 5.43
CA GLU A 194 0.02 13.57 6.43
C GLU A 194 0.01 15.02 5.90
N ASP A 195 0.40 15.99 6.75
CA ASP A 195 0.35 17.42 6.47
C ASP A 195 1.20 17.81 5.23
N ASP A 196 0.85 18.93 4.63
CA ASP A 196 1.62 19.60 3.57
C ASP A 196 1.83 18.74 2.30
N CYS A 197 1.04 17.69 2.08
CA CYS A 197 1.10 16.86 0.89
C CYS A 197 0.39 17.49 -0.32
N GLU A 198 0.80 17.09 -1.51
CA GLU A 198 0.12 17.45 -2.77
C GLU A 198 -0.12 16.18 -3.59
N ILE A 199 -1.37 15.97 -4.00
CA ILE A 199 -1.83 14.77 -4.70
C ILE A 199 -2.35 15.20 -6.07
N GLY A 200 -1.60 14.90 -7.12
CA GLY A 200 -1.86 15.29 -8.50
C GLY A 200 -3.16 14.72 -9.10
N ALA A 201 -3.49 15.20 -10.28
CA ALA A 201 -4.70 14.79 -10.97
C ALA A 201 -4.67 13.30 -11.34
N ASN A 202 -5.81 12.61 -11.14
CA ASN A 202 -5.96 11.17 -11.42
C ASN A 202 -4.92 10.27 -10.70
N VAL A 203 -4.35 10.72 -9.60
CA VAL A 203 -3.56 9.86 -8.71
C VAL A 203 -4.48 8.81 -8.09
N THR A 204 -4.01 7.57 -7.96
CA THR A 204 -4.73 6.51 -7.25
C THR A 204 -3.90 6.04 -6.05
N ILE A 205 -4.50 6.08 -4.86
CA ILE A 205 -3.89 5.58 -3.62
C ILE A 205 -4.79 4.51 -3.05
N ASP A 206 -4.35 3.25 -3.11
CA ASP A 206 -5.13 2.14 -2.60
C ASP A 206 -5.08 2.08 -1.07
N ARG A 207 -6.20 1.65 -0.47
CA ARG A 207 -6.23 1.29 0.94
C ARG A 207 -5.36 0.08 1.23
N ALA A 208 -4.82 0.01 2.41
CA ALA A 208 -4.09 -1.17 2.86
C ALA A 208 -5.00 -2.40 2.98
N THR A 209 -4.44 -3.58 2.81
CA THR A 209 -5.12 -4.84 3.17
C THR A 209 -5.49 -4.86 4.64
N MET A 210 -4.56 -4.42 5.50
CA MET A 210 -4.70 -4.20 6.95
C MET A 210 -3.81 -3.01 7.32
N GLY A 211 -4.15 -2.26 8.36
CA GLY A 211 -3.42 -1.06 8.75
C GLY A 211 -3.62 0.06 7.73
N TYR A 212 -2.56 0.71 7.29
CA TYR A 212 -2.65 1.90 6.45
C TYR A 212 -1.63 1.92 5.32
N THR A 213 -2.03 2.41 4.16
CA THR A 213 -1.15 2.99 3.14
C THR A 213 -0.83 4.42 3.61
N ARG A 214 0.45 4.82 3.62
CA ARG A 214 0.88 6.06 4.25
C ARG A 214 1.65 6.96 3.29
N ILE A 215 1.21 8.21 3.19
CA ILE A 215 1.92 9.30 2.51
C ILE A 215 2.37 10.27 3.57
N ARG A 216 3.67 10.32 3.81
CA ARG A 216 4.25 11.14 4.87
C ARG A 216 4.30 12.62 4.47
N ARG A 217 4.50 13.44 5.50
CA ARG A 217 4.48 14.89 5.42
C ARG A 217 5.30 15.46 4.26
N GLY A 218 4.74 16.46 3.57
CA GLY A 218 5.42 17.23 2.55
C GLY A 218 5.64 16.52 1.21
N THR A 219 5.16 15.28 1.06
CA THR A 219 5.28 14.50 -0.18
C THR A 219 4.44 15.10 -1.31
N LYS A 220 4.98 15.05 -2.53
CA LYS A 220 4.33 15.52 -3.76
C LYS A 220 4.21 14.39 -4.75
N LEU A 221 3.00 14.06 -5.14
CA LEU A 221 2.68 13.08 -6.17
C LEU A 221 2.12 13.82 -7.39
N ASP A 222 2.79 13.72 -8.50
CA ASP A 222 2.38 14.30 -9.78
C ASP A 222 1.25 13.44 -10.42
N ASP A 223 0.70 13.90 -11.52
CA ASP A 223 -0.47 13.33 -12.18
C ASP A 223 -0.30 11.85 -12.53
N GLN A 224 -1.38 11.07 -12.35
CA GLN A 224 -1.45 9.65 -12.72
C GLN A 224 -0.45 8.74 -11.97
N VAL A 225 0.08 9.17 -10.84
CA VAL A 225 0.87 8.28 -9.97
C VAL A 225 -0.05 7.24 -9.35
N HIS A 226 0.37 5.97 -9.33
CA HIS A 226 -0.31 4.89 -8.64
C HIS A 226 0.46 4.44 -7.40
N VAL A 227 -0.19 4.46 -6.25
CA VAL A 227 0.33 3.97 -4.98
C VAL A 227 -0.52 2.79 -4.53
N ALA A 228 0.02 1.58 -4.59
CA ALA A 228 -0.70 0.36 -4.22
C ALA A 228 -0.82 0.18 -2.69
N HIS A 229 -1.57 -0.86 -2.29
CA HIS A 229 -1.87 -1.15 -0.90
C HIS A 229 -0.63 -1.31 -0.01
N ASN A 230 -0.70 -0.87 1.24
CA ASN A 230 0.37 -0.99 2.24
C ASN A 230 1.71 -0.33 1.86
N VAL A 231 1.72 0.57 0.88
CA VAL A 231 2.90 1.37 0.56
C VAL A 231 3.10 2.45 1.63
N GLU A 232 4.34 2.68 2.02
CA GLU A 232 4.75 3.80 2.84
C GLU A 232 5.69 4.71 2.03
N ILE A 233 5.33 5.99 1.85
CA ILE A 233 6.18 7.01 1.23
C ILE A 233 6.65 7.98 2.30
N GLY A 234 7.97 8.14 2.42
CA GLY A 234 8.64 8.99 3.39
C GLY A 234 8.42 10.48 3.16
N GLU A 235 8.88 11.29 4.12
CA GLU A 235 8.71 12.74 4.12
C GLU A 235 9.42 13.41 2.94
N HIS A 236 8.84 14.51 2.44
CA HIS A 236 9.42 15.38 1.41
C HIS A 236 9.86 14.66 0.14
N THR A 237 9.26 13.52 -0.15
CA THR A 237 9.52 12.74 -1.38
C THR A 237 8.70 13.31 -2.54
N VAL A 238 9.30 13.40 -3.73
CA VAL A 238 8.65 13.90 -4.94
C VAL A 238 8.64 12.83 -6.02
N ILE A 239 7.47 12.57 -6.59
CA ILE A 239 7.25 11.48 -7.55
C ILE A 239 6.56 12.04 -8.78
N ALA A 240 7.26 11.99 -9.91
CA ALA A 240 6.74 12.50 -11.18
C ALA A 240 5.74 11.54 -11.84
N GLY A 241 5.01 12.08 -12.79
CA GLY A 241 3.81 11.49 -13.38
C GLY A 241 3.96 10.08 -13.93
N GLN A 242 2.85 9.33 -13.87
CA GLN A 242 2.74 7.94 -14.36
C GLN A 242 3.69 6.94 -13.67
N THR A 243 4.22 7.26 -12.52
CA THR A 243 4.99 6.32 -11.71
C THR A 243 4.06 5.35 -10.99
N GLY A 244 4.41 4.07 -10.99
CA GLY A 244 3.68 3.01 -10.29
C GLY A 244 4.51 2.40 -9.17
N ILE A 245 3.94 2.33 -7.97
CA ILE A 245 4.57 1.74 -6.78
C ILE A 245 3.73 0.55 -6.33
N ALA A 246 4.28 -0.65 -6.44
CA ALA A 246 3.58 -1.89 -6.08
C ALA A 246 3.48 -2.08 -4.56
N GLY A 247 2.60 -2.98 -4.15
CA GLY A 247 2.18 -3.17 -2.77
C GLY A 247 3.30 -3.45 -1.78
N SER A 248 3.12 -3.00 -0.55
CA SER A 248 4.06 -3.22 0.58
C SER A 248 5.47 -2.66 0.38
N THR A 249 5.65 -1.76 -0.58
CA THR A 249 6.90 -1.04 -0.83
C THR A 249 7.10 0.06 0.20
N LYS A 250 8.36 0.27 0.60
CA LYS A 250 8.76 1.37 1.47
C LYS A 250 9.69 2.31 0.74
N VAL A 251 9.30 3.57 0.67
CA VAL A 251 10.09 4.66 0.10
C VAL A 251 10.53 5.57 1.24
N GLY A 252 11.81 5.85 1.30
CA GLY A 252 12.42 6.72 2.31
C GLY A 252 12.09 8.20 2.12
N ASN A 253 12.74 9.03 2.91
CA ASN A 253 12.58 10.47 2.90
C ASN A 253 13.44 11.10 1.79
N TRP A 254 12.98 12.25 1.26
CA TRP A 254 13.75 13.02 0.27
C TRP A 254 14.10 12.23 -1.00
N VAL A 255 13.28 11.25 -1.36
CA VAL A 255 13.46 10.50 -2.60
C VAL A 255 12.88 11.29 -3.76
N MET A 256 13.56 11.28 -4.90
CA MET A 256 13.09 11.90 -6.14
C MET A 256 12.90 10.81 -7.21
N MET A 257 11.69 10.68 -7.75
CA MET A 257 11.40 9.74 -8.83
C MET A 257 11.00 10.50 -10.10
N GLY A 258 11.68 10.21 -11.19
CA GLY A 258 11.29 10.68 -12.52
C GLY A 258 10.04 10.00 -13.03
N GLY A 259 9.45 10.52 -14.11
CA GLY A 259 8.22 9.98 -14.67
C GLY A 259 8.33 8.54 -15.16
N GLN A 260 7.23 7.79 -15.07
CA GLN A 260 7.12 6.40 -15.53
C GLN A 260 8.11 5.44 -14.87
N VAL A 261 8.50 5.69 -13.63
CA VAL A 261 9.24 4.74 -12.81
C VAL A 261 8.30 3.62 -12.36
N GLY A 262 8.78 2.38 -12.38
CA GLY A 262 8.05 1.22 -11.89
C GLY A 262 8.77 0.57 -10.71
N ILE A 263 8.12 0.45 -9.55
CA ILE A 263 8.70 -0.18 -8.36
C ILE A 263 7.97 -1.50 -8.10
N SER A 264 8.72 -2.60 -8.00
CA SER A 264 8.18 -3.92 -7.64
C SER A 264 7.70 -3.95 -6.18
N ASP A 265 6.88 -4.93 -5.87
CA ASP A 265 6.35 -5.18 -4.53
C ASP A 265 7.44 -5.53 -3.51
N HIS A 266 7.19 -5.21 -2.24
CA HIS A 266 8.09 -5.50 -1.12
C HIS A 266 9.52 -4.94 -1.26
N VAL A 267 9.71 -3.90 -2.05
CA VAL A 267 10.99 -3.20 -2.24
C VAL A 267 11.16 -2.12 -1.18
N GLU A 268 12.38 -1.92 -0.72
CA GLU A 268 12.76 -0.82 0.19
C GLU A 268 13.72 0.14 -0.54
N ILE A 269 13.41 1.43 -0.52
CA ILE A 269 14.23 2.50 -1.09
C ILE A 269 14.64 3.40 0.07
N CYS A 270 15.95 3.49 0.33
CA CYS A 270 16.45 4.33 1.42
C CYS A 270 16.32 5.84 1.11
N ASP A 271 16.57 6.66 2.12
CA ASP A 271 16.53 8.12 2.01
C ASP A 271 17.51 8.68 0.96
N ASN A 272 17.19 9.86 0.40
CA ASN A 272 18.05 10.62 -0.51
C ASN A 272 18.43 9.87 -1.81
N VAL A 273 17.56 9.02 -2.33
CA VAL A 273 17.73 8.33 -3.61
C VAL A 273 17.09 9.15 -4.74
N ILE A 274 17.76 9.23 -5.87
CA ILE A 274 17.22 9.81 -7.11
C ILE A 274 17.05 8.68 -8.12
N ILE A 275 15.83 8.48 -8.63
CA ILE A 275 15.53 7.48 -9.66
C ILE A 275 15.13 8.21 -10.92
N LEU A 276 15.90 8.06 -11.99
CA LEU A 276 15.62 8.72 -13.26
C LEU A 276 14.42 8.08 -13.98
N ALA A 277 13.81 8.85 -14.88
CA ALA A 277 12.60 8.45 -15.59
C ALA A 277 12.72 7.07 -16.28
N LYS A 278 11.60 6.34 -16.35
CA LYS A 278 11.49 5.00 -16.99
C LYS A 278 12.37 3.92 -16.38
N THR A 279 12.82 4.08 -15.16
CA THR A 279 13.59 3.07 -14.44
C THR A 279 12.67 2.04 -13.80
N GLY A 280 12.95 0.74 -14.02
CA GLY A 280 12.33 -0.36 -13.30
C GLY A 280 13.17 -0.77 -12.09
N VAL A 281 12.59 -0.71 -10.89
CA VAL A 281 13.25 -1.10 -9.64
C VAL A 281 12.67 -2.43 -9.18
N SER A 282 13.45 -3.51 -9.34
CA SER A 282 13.06 -4.88 -8.96
C SER A 282 13.73 -5.38 -7.67
N LYS A 283 14.62 -4.59 -7.09
CA LYS A 283 15.35 -4.92 -5.85
C LYS A 283 15.50 -3.68 -4.99
N SER A 284 15.59 -3.88 -3.67
CA SER A 284 15.77 -2.78 -2.71
C SER A 284 17.02 -1.95 -2.99
N ILE A 285 16.90 -0.64 -2.85
CA ILE A 285 17.97 0.34 -2.98
C ILE A 285 18.34 0.82 -1.58
N LEU A 286 19.42 0.27 -1.04
CA LEU A 286 19.84 0.49 0.34
C LEU A 286 20.98 1.51 0.49
N LYS A 287 21.36 2.19 -0.60
CA LYS A 287 22.38 3.24 -0.58
C LYS A 287 21.87 4.48 -1.31
N PRO A 288 22.05 5.69 -0.76
CA PRO A 288 21.77 6.93 -1.46
C PRO A 288 22.56 7.01 -2.78
N GLY A 289 21.96 7.61 -3.80
CA GLY A 289 22.61 7.74 -5.11
C GLY A 289 21.61 8.02 -6.23
N ILE A 290 22.12 8.10 -7.45
CA ILE A 290 21.33 8.29 -8.66
C ILE A 290 21.26 6.97 -9.42
N TYR A 291 20.06 6.51 -9.68
CA TYR A 291 19.77 5.23 -10.33
C TYR A 291 19.07 5.45 -11.66
N MET A 292 19.49 4.72 -12.69
CA MET A 292 18.87 4.79 -14.01
C MET A 292 18.89 3.43 -14.69
N GLY A 293 17.83 3.11 -15.46
CA GLY A 293 17.72 1.83 -16.16
C GLY A 293 17.55 1.94 -17.66
N PHE A 294 16.85 2.95 -18.17
CA PHE A 294 16.47 3.00 -19.58
C PHE A 294 16.69 4.40 -20.17
N ARG A 295 17.19 4.47 -21.40
CA ARG A 295 17.36 5.73 -22.14
C ARG A 295 16.94 5.55 -23.59
N ALA A 296 16.53 6.66 -24.22
CA ALA A 296 16.31 6.68 -25.66
C ALA A 296 17.62 6.47 -26.41
N MET A 297 17.57 5.65 -27.43
CA MET A 297 18.66 5.41 -28.38
C MET A 297 18.10 5.59 -29.79
N GLU A 298 18.95 6.00 -30.70
CA GLU A 298 18.61 6.03 -32.12
C GLU A 298 18.24 4.60 -32.59
N ARG A 299 17.23 4.49 -33.45
CA ARG A 299 16.57 3.19 -33.77
C ARG A 299 17.54 2.09 -34.16
N HIS A 300 18.48 2.38 -35.10
CA HIS A 300 19.40 1.36 -35.58
C HIS A 300 20.44 0.94 -34.51
N VAL A 301 20.82 1.87 -33.62
CA VAL A 301 21.68 1.56 -32.46
C VAL A 301 20.93 0.70 -31.46
N ALA A 302 19.67 1.06 -31.13
CA ALA A 302 18.83 0.28 -30.24
C ALA A 302 18.63 -1.16 -30.72
N GLN A 303 18.35 -1.34 -32.01
CA GLN A 303 18.20 -2.68 -32.60
C GLN A 303 19.47 -3.52 -32.48
N LYS A 304 20.65 -2.94 -32.73
CA LYS A 304 21.94 -3.63 -32.54
C LYS A 304 22.19 -4.01 -31.09
N VAL A 305 21.91 -3.08 -30.16
CA VAL A 305 22.06 -3.32 -28.71
C VAL A 305 21.16 -4.45 -28.25
N MET A 306 19.87 -4.46 -28.66
CA MET A 306 18.94 -5.55 -28.33
C MET A 306 19.44 -6.91 -28.79
N VAL A 307 19.88 -7.03 -30.07
CA VAL A 307 20.42 -8.28 -30.59
C VAL A 307 21.68 -8.73 -29.84
N LEU A 308 22.53 -7.80 -29.42
CA LEU A 308 23.71 -8.12 -28.61
C LEU A 308 23.34 -8.55 -27.20
N GLN A 309 22.32 -7.90 -26.59
CA GLN A 309 21.82 -8.30 -25.26
C GLN A 309 21.28 -9.72 -25.26
N ASP A 310 20.49 -10.11 -26.28
CA ASP A 310 19.99 -11.49 -26.40
C ASP A 310 21.11 -12.52 -26.53
N ARG A 311 22.28 -12.12 -27.04
CA ARG A 311 23.45 -12.96 -27.22
C ARG A 311 24.46 -12.90 -26.06
N LEU A 312 24.23 -12.09 -25.03
CA LEU A 312 25.15 -11.99 -23.88
C LEU A 312 25.45 -13.35 -23.23
N PRO A 313 24.48 -14.27 -23.02
CA PRO A 313 24.80 -15.60 -22.48
C PRO A 313 25.79 -16.39 -23.38
N GLU A 314 25.60 -16.33 -24.72
CA GLU A 314 26.52 -16.96 -25.68
C GLU A 314 27.95 -16.35 -25.58
N PHE A 315 28.04 -15.03 -25.50
CA PHE A 315 29.33 -14.34 -25.37
C PHE A 315 30.04 -14.68 -24.05
N TYR A 316 29.27 -14.76 -22.96
CA TYR A 316 29.79 -15.17 -21.66
C TYR A 316 30.43 -16.57 -21.70
N GLU A 317 29.70 -17.55 -22.25
CA GLU A 317 30.23 -18.91 -22.41
C GLU A 317 31.45 -19.00 -23.32
N ARG A 318 31.49 -18.19 -24.38
CA ARG A 318 32.68 -18.12 -25.27
C ARG A 318 33.90 -17.50 -24.57
N LEU A 319 33.66 -16.43 -23.77
CA LEU A 319 34.73 -15.78 -23.01
C LEU A 319 35.31 -16.74 -21.98
N LYS A 320 34.48 -17.44 -21.22
CA LYS A 320 34.90 -18.45 -20.25
C LYS A 320 35.78 -19.54 -20.87
N LYS A 321 35.37 -20.06 -22.04
CA LYS A 321 36.16 -21.04 -22.78
C LYS A 321 37.50 -20.50 -23.30
N LEU A 322 37.58 -19.20 -23.57
CA LEU A 322 38.85 -18.57 -23.98
C LEU A 322 39.77 -18.40 -22.77
N GLU A 323 39.24 -17.97 -21.61
CA GLU A 323 39.98 -17.87 -20.37
C GLU A 323 40.60 -19.23 -19.98
N GLU A 324 39.81 -20.30 -19.96
CA GLU A 324 40.30 -21.67 -19.68
C GLU A 324 41.40 -22.15 -20.66
N LYS A 325 41.35 -21.72 -21.94
CA LYS A 325 42.37 -22.05 -22.92
C LYS A 325 43.67 -21.28 -22.72
N ILE A 326 43.59 -20.06 -22.24
CA ILE A 326 44.77 -19.24 -21.95
C ILE A 326 45.50 -19.81 -20.71
N GLU A 327 44.77 -20.07 -19.63
CA GLU A 327 45.34 -20.66 -18.41
C GLU A 327 46.05 -22.00 -18.65
N ARG A 328 45.51 -22.84 -19.57
CA ARG A 328 46.13 -24.11 -19.96
C ARG A 328 47.40 -23.95 -20.84
N LYS A 329 47.65 -22.76 -21.39
CA LYS A 329 48.84 -22.50 -22.19
C LYS A 329 50.02 -21.95 -21.36
N ASP A 330 49.70 -21.40 -20.21
CA ASP A 330 50.64 -20.79 -19.26
C ASP A 330 51.10 -21.79 -18.19
N THR A 331 50.60 -23.05 -18.25
CA THR A 331 51.02 -24.23 -17.46
C THR A 331 51.74 -25.24 -18.36
#